data_628715a85508d852fe1ae1ad50f89c50
#
_entry.id   628715a85508d852fe1ae1ad50f89c50
#
_cell.length_a   1.000
_cell.length_b   1.000
_cell.length_c   1.000
_cell.angle_alpha   90.00
_cell.angle_beta   90.00
_cell.angle_gamma   90.00
#
_symmetry.space_group_name_H-M   'P 1'
#
loop_
_entity.id
_entity.type
_entity.pdbx_description
1 polymer ?
#
loop_
_entity_poly.entity_id
_entity_poly.type
_entity_poly.pdbx_seq_one_letter_code
_entity_poly.pdbx_strand_id
1 'polypeptide(L)'
;QRQMCIRDSGWEDRQYQQTHYVSALHRTSLNGSYKGKGFHGYSKTVNVSFEPTINFMRVFADDHTVSAVAGYSYWENNSENFDMSNFDFPVDGVGAWDMGTGSWLSDGKAAMSSHKYPRERLISFFGRANYSYKDRYMVTGSVRHEGSSKFGKNHRWGTFWAVSGGWRISNEAFLHDVSFLDDLKVRVGYGVTGNNNFSAGASTAMYSSNSMLSLIHI
;
A
#
# COMPACT_ATOMS: atom_id res chain seq x y z
N GLN A 1 -3.29 -33.87 -15.33
CA GLN A 1 -3.33 -33.21 -14.01
C GLN A 1 -2.08 -32.37 -13.83
N ARG A 2 -2.23 -31.05 -13.61
CA ARG A 2 -1.10 -30.18 -13.24
C ARG A 2 -1.38 -29.55 -11.89
N GLN A 3 -0.44 -29.72 -10.99
CA GLN A 3 -0.43 -29.10 -9.67
C GLN A 3 0.90 -28.35 -9.56
N MET A 4 0.85 -27.08 -9.20
CA MET A 4 2.04 -26.24 -9.04
C MET A 4 1.91 -25.44 -7.75
N CYS A 5 2.97 -25.50 -6.93
CA CYS A 5 3.10 -24.64 -5.76
C CYS A 5 4.10 -23.52 -6.11
N ILE A 6 3.68 -22.30 -5.90
CA ILE A 6 4.51 -21.10 -6.09
C ILE A 6 4.69 -20.44 -4.73
N ARG A 7 5.89 -19.99 -4.44
CA ARG A 7 6.21 -19.24 -3.23
C ARG A 7 6.93 -17.97 -3.63
N ASP A 8 6.25 -16.86 -3.45
CA ASP A 8 6.83 -15.54 -3.66
C ASP A 8 7.16 -14.91 -2.31
N SER A 9 8.36 -14.38 -2.19
CA SER A 9 8.80 -13.62 -1.02
C SER A 9 9.54 -12.39 -1.50
N GLY A 10 9.23 -11.25 -0.90
CA GLY A 10 9.86 -9.98 -1.21
C GLY A 10 10.35 -9.30 0.06
N TRP A 11 11.52 -8.72 -0.03
CA TRP A 11 12.07 -7.83 0.97
C TRP A 11 12.59 -6.59 0.25
N GLU A 12 12.12 -5.42 0.67
CA GLU A 12 12.53 -4.12 0.13
C GLU A 12 12.96 -3.22 1.29
N ASP A 13 14.17 -2.70 1.22
CA ASP A 13 14.66 -1.62 2.11
C ASP A 13 14.90 -0.39 1.24
N ARG A 14 14.04 0.61 1.37
CA ARG A 14 14.13 1.88 0.68
C ARG A 14 14.59 2.94 1.66
N GLN A 15 15.73 3.53 1.37
CA GLN A 15 16.28 4.65 2.12
C GLN A 15 16.32 5.87 1.21
N TYR A 16 15.82 6.98 1.71
CA TYR A 16 15.83 8.24 1.00
C TYR A 16 16.47 9.30 1.88
N GLN A 17 17.51 9.93 1.35
CA GLN A 17 18.21 11.03 2.00
C GLN A 17 18.04 12.29 1.15
N GLN A 18 17.66 13.37 1.78
CA GLN A 18 17.53 14.68 1.14
C GLN A 18 18.37 15.69 1.89
N THR A 19 19.22 16.37 1.14
CA THR A 19 20.06 17.45 1.68
C THR A 19 19.96 18.62 0.72
N HIS A 20 19.60 19.78 1.21
CA HIS A 20 19.64 21.00 0.41
C HIS A 20 20.06 22.19 1.26
N TYR A 21 20.65 23.17 0.57
CA TYR A 21 21.05 24.44 1.12
C TYR A 21 20.48 25.57 0.28
N VAL A 22 19.95 26.58 0.95
CA VAL A 22 19.46 27.80 0.34
C VAL A 22 20.40 28.93 0.77
N SER A 23 21.08 29.54 -0.18
CA SER A 23 22.05 30.62 0.04
C SER A 23 21.43 31.83 0.74
N ALA A 24 22.22 32.57 1.48
CA ALA A 24 21.83 33.83 2.09
C ALA A 24 21.32 34.88 1.07
N LEU A 25 21.83 34.81 -0.17
CA LEU A 25 21.42 35.71 -1.26
C LEU A 25 20.16 35.26 -2.00
N HIS A 26 19.66 34.06 -1.70
CA HIS A 26 18.46 33.56 -2.34
C HIS A 26 17.22 34.35 -1.88
N ARG A 27 16.29 34.60 -2.80
CA ARG A 27 15.05 35.35 -2.52
C ARG A 27 14.28 34.88 -1.30
N THR A 28 14.26 33.56 -1.09
CA THR A 28 13.57 32.95 0.08
C THR A 28 14.26 33.35 1.39
N SER A 29 15.59 33.36 1.41
CA SER A 29 16.37 33.78 2.58
C SER A 29 16.18 35.26 2.87
N LEU A 30 16.21 36.10 1.84
CA LEU A 30 15.99 37.54 1.96
C LEU A 30 14.57 37.85 2.48
N ASN A 31 13.56 37.18 1.95
CA ASN A 31 12.18 37.36 2.41
C ASN A 31 11.92 36.82 3.82
N GLY A 32 12.64 35.75 4.20
CA GLY A 32 12.55 35.13 5.52
C GLY A 32 13.43 35.78 6.58
N SER A 33 14.22 36.79 6.24
CA SER A 33 15.15 37.51 7.13
C SER A 33 16.16 36.60 7.83
N TYR A 34 16.71 35.58 7.10
CA TYR A 34 17.77 34.71 7.60
C TYR A 34 18.93 34.57 6.63
N LYS A 35 20.12 34.28 7.16
CA LYS A 35 21.36 34.11 6.38
C LYS A 35 21.59 32.65 6.02
N GLY A 36 20.91 32.19 4.95
CA GLY A 36 20.98 30.80 4.52
C GLY A 36 20.12 29.84 5.33
N LYS A 37 19.71 28.76 4.69
CA LYS A 37 18.91 27.68 5.28
C LYS A 37 19.51 26.35 4.87
N GLY A 38 19.89 25.53 5.83
CA GLY A 38 20.25 24.12 5.65
C GLY A 38 19.07 23.22 5.98
N PHE A 39 18.89 22.15 5.22
CA PHE A 39 17.94 21.08 5.48
C PHE A 39 18.62 19.73 5.28
N HIS A 40 18.38 18.82 6.22
CA HIS A 40 18.81 17.44 6.13
C HIS A 40 17.66 16.53 6.57
N GLY A 41 17.23 15.66 5.68
CA GLY A 41 16.14 14.71 5.94
C GLY A 41 16.54 13.30 5.58
N TYR A 42 16.03 12.34 6.33
CA TYR A 42 16.19 10.92 6.10
C TYR A 42 14.86 10.22 6.28
N SER A 43 14.56 9.29 5.40
CA SER A 43 13.39 8.44 5.46
C SER A 43 13.78 7.01 5.13
N LYS A 44 13.30 6.07 5.93
CA LYS A 44 13.50 4.65 5.71
C LYS A 44 12.15 3.93 5.68
N THR A 45 11.95 3.09 4.68
CA THR A 45 10.78 2.24 4.55
C THR A 45 11.22 0.81 4.28
N VAL A 46 10.80 -0.12 5.12
CA VAL A 46 11.05 -1.55 4.95
C VAL A 46 9.73 -2.25 4.68
N ASN A 47 9.65 -2.91 3.53
CA ASN A 47 8.53 -3.75 3.13
C ASN A 47 8.94 -5.22 3.15
N VAL A 48 8.09 -6.06 3.73
CA VAL A 48 8.25 -7.52 3.69
C VAL A 48 6.97 -8.12 3.14
N SER A 49 7.09 -9.02 2.19
CA SER A 49 5.96 -9.75 1.62
C SER A 49 6.26 -11.24 1.53
N PHE A 50 5.23 -12.05 1.72
CA PHE A 50 5.29 -13.50 1.56
C PHE A 50 3.94 -13.99 1.05
N GLU A 51 3.94 -14.65 -0.12
CA GLU A 51 2.71 -15.09 -0.80
C GLU A 51 2.84 -16.49 -1.42
N PRO A 52 2.66 -17.56 -0.63
CA PRO A 52 2.57 -18.90 -1.16
C PRO A 52 1.21 -19.17 -1.79
N THR A 53 1.20 -19.80 -2.95
CA THR A 53 0.00 -20.23 -3.67
C THR A 53 0.09 -21.68 -4.10
N ILE A 54 -1.06 -22.35 -4.12
CA ILE A 54 -1.26 -23.69 -4.67
C ILE A 54 -2.21 -23.56 -5.84
N ASN A 55 -1.79 -24.02 -6.99
CA ASN A 55 -2.57 -24.03 -8.22
C ASN A 55 -2.94 -25.47 -8.59
N PHE A 56 -4.20 -25.67 -8.92
CA PHE A 56 -4.74 -26.93 -9.40
C PHE A 56 -5.42 -26.74 -10.74
N MET A 57 -5.19 -27.64 -11.68
CA MET A 57 -5.89 -27.67 -12.96
C MET A 57 -6.13 -29.09 -13.40
N ARG A 58 -7.36 -29.40 -13.79
CA ARG A 58 -7.74 -30.69 -14.31
C ARG A 58 -8.85 -30.60 -15.35
N VAL A 59 -8.73 -31.40 -16.38
CA VAL A 59 -9.76 -31.64 -17.38
C VAL A 59 -10.39 -33.01 -17.09
N PHE A 60 -11.72 -33.07 -17.06
CA PHE A 60 -12.51 -34.28 -16.83
C PHE A 60 -13.38 -34.51 -18.07
N ALA A 61 -13.44 -35.76 -18.53
CA ALA A 61 -14.29 -36.19 -19.64
C ALA A 61 -14.20 -35.26 -20.87
N ASP A 62 -13.00 -34.71 -21.14
CA ASP A 62 -12.64 -33.80 -22.23
C ASP A 62 -13.43 -32.49 -22.31
N ASP A 63 -14.59 -32.41 -21.68
CA ASP A 63 -15.51 -31.27 -21.75
C ASP A 63 -15.49 -30.38 -20.50
N HIS A 64 -14.99 -30.86 -19.38
CA HIS A 64 -15.04 -30.16 -18.09
C HIS A 64 -13.65 -29.73 -17.66
N THR A 65 -13.41 -28.44 -17.63
CA THR A 65 -12.15 -27.88 -17.14
C THR A 65 -12.37 -27.22 -15.79
N VAL A 66 -11.62 -27.65 -14.79
CA VAL A 66 -11.59 -27.05 -13.45
C VAL A 66 -10.20 -26.48 -13.21
N SER A 67 -10.11 -25.22 -12.82
CA SER A 67 -8.90 -24.63 -12.29
C SER A 67 -9.19 -23.95 -10.95
N ALA A 68 -8.28 -24.09 -10.02
CA ALA A 68 -8.39 -23.46 -8.70
C ALA A 68 -7.03 -22.95 -8.24
N VAL A 69 -7.04 -21.85 -7.51
CA VAL A 69 -5.90 -21.32 -6.77
C VAL A 69 -6.32 -21.04 -5.36
N ALA A 70 -5.48 -21.41 -4.41
CA ALA A 70 -5.61 -21.01 -3.02
C ALA A 70 -4.27 -20.48 -2.53
N GLY A 71 -4.28 -19.48 -1.66
CA GLY A 71 -3.07 -18.86 -1.18
C GLY A 71 -3.25 -18.13 0.14
N TYR A 72 -2.09 -17.81 0.67
CA TYR A 72 -1.92 -16.96 1.84
C TYR A 72 -1.08 -15.76 1.41
N SER A 73 -1.38 -14.57 1.92
CA SER A 73 -0.58 -13.37 1.68
C SER A 73 -0.30 -12.69 3.01
N TYR A 74 0.95 -12.38 3.23
CA TYR A 74 1.45 -11.55 4.33
C TYR A 74 2.19 -10.36 3.76
N TRP A 75 1.86 -9.17 4.23
CA TRP A 75 2.56 -7.95 3.91
C TRP A 75 2.76 -7.12 5.17
N GLU A 76 3.95 -6.58 5.33
CA GLU A 76 4.32 -5.69 6.44
C GLU A 76 5.08 -4.48 5.90
N ASN A 77 4.70 -3.30 6.37
CA ASN A 77 5.41 -2.04 6.15
C ASN A 77 5.85 -1.43 7.47
N ASN A 78 7.11 -1.02 7.52
CA ASN A 78 7.68 -0.28 8.63
C ASN A 78 8.38 0.96 8.09
N SER A 79 7.95 2.15 8.52
CA SER A 79 8.45 3.41 8.00
C SER A 79 8.81 4.36 9.15
N GLU A 80 9.92 5.05 8.99
CA GLU A 80 10.40 6.07 9.89
C GLU A 80 11.05 7.19 9.11
N ASN A 81 10.99 8.41 9.64
CA ASN A 81 11.66 9.56 9.08
C ASN A 81 12.17 10.48 10.19
N PHE A 82 13.19 11.21 9.87
CA PHE A 82 13.59 12.39 10.62
C PHE A 82 14.05 13.49 9.67
N ASP A 83 13.89 14.72 10.08
CA ASP A 83 14.38 15.90 9.36
C ASP A 83 14.84 16.97 10.35
N MET A 84 15.78 17.77 9.87
CA MET A 84 16.28 18.94 10.60
C MET A 84 16.46 20.11 9.65
N SER A 85 16.19 21.30 10.14
CA SER A 85 16.47 22.56 9.46
C SER A 85 17.16 23.52 10.43
N ASN A 86 18.22 24.17 9.95
CA ASN A 86 18.87 25.24 10.68
C ASN A 86 19.09 26.42 9.75
N PHE A 87 19.33 27.59 10.34
CA PHE A 87 19.37 28.87 9.64
C PHE A 87 20.52 29.72 10.17
N ASP A 88 20.80 30.83 9.47
CA ASP A 88 21.82 31.82 9.82
C ASP A 88 23.21 31.20 9.95
N PHE A 89 23.71 30.68 8.84
CA PHE A 89 25.02 30.09 8.76
C PHE A 89 26.11 31.18 8.61
N PRO A 90 27.26 31.03 9.30
CA PRO A 90 28.35 32.03 9.22
C PRO A 90 29.01 32.07 7.86
N VAL A 91 29.00 30.97 7.11
CA VAL A 91 29.55 30.81 5.79
C VAL A 91 28.53 30.21 4.82
N ASP A 92 28.35 30.83 3.69
CA ASP A 92 27.41 30.35 2.68
C ASP A 92 27.91 29.06 2.01
N GLY A 93 27.02 28.08 1.82
CA GLY A 93 27.33 26.82 1.16
C GLY A 93 27.80 25.65 2.06
N VAL A 94 28.07 25.85 3.34
CA VAL A 94 28.53 24.81 4.28
C VAL A 94 27.35 24.21 5.06
N GLY A 95 26.28 24.96 5.23
CA GLY A 95 25.18 24.65 6.15
C GLY A 95 24.46 23.32 5.96
N ALA A 96 24.41 22.77 4.74
CA ALA A 96 23.76 21.48 4.51
C ALA A 96 24.56 20.28 5.06
N TRP A 97 25.87 20.43 5.23
CA TRP A 97 26.79 19.39 5.72
C TRP A 97 27.21 19.58 7.18
N ASP A 98 27.12 20.81 7.66
CA ASP A 98 27.42 21.16 9.06
C ASP A 98 26.26 21.95 9.66
N MET A 99 25.18 21.23 9.97
CA MET A 99 23.95 21.80 10.50
C MET A 99 24.14 22.46 11.87
N GLY A 100 25.19 22.09 12.60
CA GLY A 100 25.48 22.63 13.93
C GLY A 100 25.97 24.09 13.93
N THR A 101 26.46 24.60 12.79
CA THR A 101 27.03 25.95 12.69
C THR A 101 26.02 27.07 12.53
N GLY A 102 24.76 26.76 12.19
CA GLY A 102 23.69 27.75 12.09
C GLY A 102 23.28 28.27 13.47
N SER A 103 23.15 29.58 13.63
CA SER A 103 22.88 30.20 14.93
C SER A 103 21.49 29.90 15.51
N TRP A 104 20.52 29.55 14.69
CA TRP A 104 19.17 29.21 15.18
C TRP A 104 19.14 27.99 16.08
N LEU A 105 20.15 27.11 16.02
CA LEU A 105 20.26 26.00 16.96
C LEU A 105 20.56 26.51 18.38
N SER A 106 21.53 27.41 18.53
CA SER A 106 21.84 28.02 19.84
C SER A 106 20.73 28.92 20.36
N ASP A 107 19.98 29.53 19.46
CA ASP A 107 18.82 30.38 19.79
C ASP A 107 17.54 29.60 20.14
N GLY A 108 17.58 28.26 20.05
CA GLY A 108 16.40 27.39 20.28
C GLY A 108 15.31 27.50 19.21
N LYS A 109 15.66 27.98 17.99
CA LYS A 109 14.75 28.18 16.86
C LYS A 109 14.90 27.13 15.76
N ALA A 110 15.94 26.31 15.77
CA ALA A 110 16.15 25.25 14.78
C ALA A 110 15.00 24.23 14.84
N ALA A 111 14.55 23.80 13.66
CA ALA A 111 13.47 22.83 13.58
C ALA A 111 14.04 21.41 13.44
N MET A 112 13.56 20.49 14.28
CA MET A 112 13.86 19.08 14.20
C MET A 112 12.56 18.30 14.35
N SER A 113 12.36 17.29 13.50
CA SER A 113 11.26 16.36 13.65
C SER A 113 11.73 14.92 13.47
N SER A 114 11.10 13.98 14.18
CA SER A 114 11.29 12.56 13.95
C SER A 114 9.98 11.84 14.16
N HIS A 115 9.68 10.91 13.27
CA HIS A 115 8.44 10.15 13.36
C HIS A 115 8.68 8.70 12.98
N LYS A 116 8.15 7.79 13.79
CA LYS A 116 8.05 6.38 13.47
C LYS A 116 6.58 6.01 13.30
N TYR A 117 6.24 5.64 12.09
CA TYR A 117 4.86 5.27 11.77
C TYR A 117 4.48 3.95 12.43
N PRO A 118 3.22 3.78 12.84
CA PRO A 118 2.73 2.50 13.29
C PRO A 118 2.95 1.45 12.21
N ARG A 119 3.46 0.28 12.62
CA ARG A 119 3.70 -0.83 11.72
C ARG A 119 2.40 -1.30 11.07
N GLU A 120 2.35 -1.29 9.75
CA GLU A 120 1.22 -1.77 8.99
C GLU A 120 1.40 -3.24 8.64
N ARG A 121 0.38 -4.04 8.87
CA ARG A 121 0.34 -5.46 8.52
C ARG A 121 -0.95 -5.78 7.83
N LEU A 122 -0.84 -6.56 6.76
CA LEU A 122 -1.95 -7.10 6.02
C LEU A 122 -1.75 -8.62 5.90
N ILE A 123 -2.75 -9.37 6.31
CA ILE A 123 -2.76 -10.82 6.22
C ILE A 123 -4.01 -11.21 5.46
N SER A 124 -3.90 -12.07 4.47
CA SER A 124 -5.08 -12.58 3.79
C SER A 124 -4.97 -14.04 3.40
N PHE A 125 -6.12 -14.71 3.43
CA PHE A 125 -6.35 -16.02 2.85
C PHE A 125 -7.25 -15.83 1.65
N PHE A 126 -6.88 -16.40 0.52
CA PHE A 126 -7.69 -16.26 -0.68
C PHE A 126 -7.81 -17.57 -1.45
N GLY A 127 -8.91 -17.65 -2.17
CA GLY A 127 -9.17 -18.77 -3.05
C GLY A 127 -10.00 -18.33 -4.25
N ARG A 128 -9.74 -18.94 -5.38
CA ARG A 128 -10.50 -18.75 -6.63
C ARG A 128 -10.67 -20.12 -7.29
N ALA A 129 -11.86 -20.40 -7.75
CA ALA A 129 -12.15 -21.55 -8.58
C ALA A 129 -12.82 -21.11 -9.88
N ASN A 130 -12.37 -21.68 -10.98
CA ASN A 130 -12.97 -21.49 -12.28
C ASN A 130 -13.40 -22.86 -12.80
N TYR A 131 -14.60 -22.92 -13.33
CA TYR A 131 -15.15 -24.07 -14.01
C TYR A 131 -15.57 -23.68 -15.42
N SER A 132 -15.23 -24.49 -16.41
CA SER A 132 -15.65 -24.34 -17.79
C SER A 132 -16.21 -25.65 -18.33
N TYR A 133 -17.36 -25.58 -18.95
CA TYR A 133 -17.99 -26.70 -19.63
C TYR A 133 -18.04 -26.47 -21.14
N LYS A 134 -17.41 -27.36 -21.92
CA LYS A 134 -17.31 -27.31 -23.38
C LYS A 134 -16.80 -25.97 -23.93
N ASP A 135 -16.02 -25.24 -23.12
CA ASP A 135 -15.58 -23.87 -23.42
C ASP A 135 -16.74 -22.90 -23.80
N ARG A 136 -17.96 -23.22 -23.40
CA ARG A 136 -19.19 -22.43 -23.62
C ARG A 136 -19.66 -21.76 -22.35
N TYR A 137 -19.80 -22.54 -21.28
CA TYR A 137 -20.32 -22.06 -19.99
C TYR A 137 -19.18 -21.98 -19.01
N MET A 138 -18.99 -20.80 -18.44
CA MET A 138 -17.91 -20.52 -17.49
C MET A 138 -18.50 -19.98 -16.21
N VAL A 139 -18.01 -20.49 -15.08
CA VAL A 139 -18.35 -19.98 -13.74
C VAL A 139 -17.04 -19.74 -12.99
N THR A 140 -16.94 -18.60 -12.34
CA THR A 140 -15.81 -18.26 -11.46
C THR A 140 -16.35 -17.83 -10.11
N GLY A 141 -15.83 -18.43 -9.05
CA GLY A 141 -16.03 -17.98 -7.68
C GLY A 141 -14.70 -17.61 -7.05
N SER A 142 -14.67 -16.54 -6.26
CA SER A 142 -13.51 -16.16 -5.48
C SER A 142 -13.91 -15.67 -4.09
N VAL A 143 -13.04 -15.93 -3.12
CA VAL A 143 -13.17 -15.44 -1.76
C VAL A 143 -11.81 -14.96 -1.27
N ARG A 144 -11.81 -13.86 -0.50
CA ARG A 144 -10.66 -13.32 0.20
C ARG A 144 -11.07 -12.94 1.61
N HIS A 145 -10.40 -13.52 2.59
CA HIS A 145 -10.54 -13.18 3.99
C HIS A 145 -9.28 -12.42 4.41
N GLU A 146 -9.44 -11.14 4.73
CA GLU A 146 -8.31 -10.23 4.92
C GLU A 146 -8.38 -9.52 6.26
N GLY A 147 -7.24 -9.48 6.96
CA GLY A 147 -7.04 -8.76 8.20
C GLY A 147 -5.99 -7.66 8.05
N SER A 148 -6.33 -6.45 8.48
CA SER A 148 -5.43 -5.29 8.45
C SER A 148 -5.24 -4.70 9.84
N SER A 149 -3.97 -4.36 10.16
CA SER A 149 -3.63 -3.68 11.41
C SER A 149 -4.10 -2.23 11.48
N LYS A 150 -4.55 -1.66 10.36
CA LYS A 150 -5.10 -0.30 10.29
C LYS A 150 -6.45 -0.18 10.99
N PHE A 151 -7.20 -1.27 11.07
CA PHE A 151 -8.50 -1.29 11.72
C PHE A 151 -8.40 -1.54 13.22
N GLY A 152 -9.39 -1.05 13.98
CA GLY A 152 -9.52 -1.29 15.42
C GLY A 152 -9.61 -2.77 15.76
N LYS A 153 -9.24 -3.15 17.00
CA LYS A 153 -9.09 -4.56 17.45
C LYS A 153 -10.27 -5.48 17.08
N ASN A 154 -11.49 -4.96 17.08
CA ASN A 154 -12.70 -5.77 16.87
C ASN A 154 -13.18 -5.81 15.40
N HIS A 155 -12.56 -5.06 14.50
CA HIS A 155 -12.98 -4.92 13.09
C HIS A 155 -11.82 -5.11 12.11
N ARG A 156 -10.81 -5.88 12.49
CA ARG A 156 -9.60 -6.09 11.67
C ARG A 156 -9.80 -6.97 10.46
N TRP A 157 -10.80 -7.85 10.49
CA TRP A 157 -11.03 -8.86 9.48
C TRP A 157 -12.25 -8.55 8.64
N GLY A 158 -12.11 -8.70 7.33
CA GLY A 158 -13.17 -8.60 6.36
C GLY A 158 -13.17 -9.79 5.40
N THR A 159 -14.34 -10.17 4.95
CA THR A 159 -14.48 -11.23 3.94
C THR A 159 -15.08 -10.63 2.68
N PHE A 160 -14.39 -10.81 1.58
CA PHE A 160 -14.76 -10.32 0.27
C PHE A 160 -14.94 -11.50 -0.66
N TRP A 161 -16.05 -11.55 -1.37
CA TRP A 161 -16.34 -12.62 -2.29
C TRP A 161 -16.86 -12.08 -3.61
N ALA A 162 -16.62 -12.82 -4.67
CA ALA A 162 -17.17 -12.51 -5.98
C ALA A 162 -17.53 -13.79 -6.72
N VAL A 163 -18.59 -13.71 -7.52
CA VAL A 163 -19.03 -14.76 -8.42
C VAL A 163 -19.28 -14.16 -9.80
N SER A 164 -18.92 -14.88 -10.83
CA SER A 164 -19.22 -14.48 -12.20
C SER A 164 -19.58 -15.70 -13.06
N GLY A 165 -20.50 -15.48 -13.97
CA GLY A 165 -20.87 -16.42 -15.03
C GLY A 165 -20.51 -15.85 -16.39
N GLY A 166 -20.13 -16.72 -17.31
CA GLY A 166 -19.85 -16.38 -18.70
C GLY A 166 -20.45 -17.41 -19.65
N TRP A 167 -21.01 -16.93 -20.73
CA TRP A 167 -21.53 -17.76 -21.79
C TRP A 167 -20.90 -17.33 -23.12
N ARG A 168 -20.17 -18.25 -23.78
CA ARG A 168 -19.64 -18.04 -25.13
C ARG A 168 -20.65 -18.52 -26.12
N ILE A 169 -21.46 -17.61 -26.62
CA ILE A 169 -22.58 -17.87 -27.54
C ILE A 169 -22.08 -18.31 -28.92
N SER A 170 -20.91 -17.81 -29.33
CA SER A 170 -20.29 -18.21 -30.63
C SER A 170 -19.99 -19.70 -30.74
N ASN A 171 -19.81 -20.40 -29.60
CA ASN A 171 -19.58 -21.85 -29.62
C ASN A 171 -20.85 -22.69 -29.62
N GLU A 172 -22.04 -22.07 -29.69
CA GLU A 172 -23.31 -22.78 -29.77
C GLU A 172 -23.59 -23.24 -31.19
N ALA A 173 -24.26 -24.38 -31.34
CA ALA A 173 -24.52 -25.01 -32.63
C ALA A 173 -25.35 -24.11 -33.56
N PHE A 174 -26.21 -23.24 -33.04
CA PHE A 174 -27.05 -22.35 -33.82
C PHE A 174 -26.31 -21.14 -34.43
N LEU A 175 -25.07 -20.85 -33.99
CA LEU A 175 -24.23 -19.78 -34.54
C LEU A 175 -23.01 -20.28 -35.30
N HIS A 176 -22.84 -21.59 -35.43
CA HIS A 176 -21.68 -22.19 -36.09
C HIS A 176 -21.51 -21.78 -37.54
N ASP A 177 -22.64 -21.52 -38.24
CA ASP A 177 -22.66 -21.19 -39.67
C ASP A 177 -22.67 -19.68 -39.95
N VAL A 178 -22.54 -18.85 -38.92
CA VAL A 178 -22.60 -17.39 -39.04
C VAL A 178 -21.19 -16.82 -39.27
N SER A 179 -20.84 -16.58 -40.55
CA SER A 179 -19.49 -16.23 -40.98
C SER A 179 -19.01 -14.80 -40.59
N PHE A 180 -19.90 -13.92 -40.13
CA PHE A 180 -19.52 -12.56 -39.74
C PHE A 180 -19.20 -12.44 -38.23
N LEU A 181 -19.35 -13.52 -37.42
CA LEU A 181 -19.23 -13.51 -36.00
C LEU A 181 -18.11 -14.47 -35.55
N ASP A 182 -16.95 -13.92 -35.20
CA ASP A 182 -15.80 -14.71 -34.77
C ASP A 182 -15.90 -15.16 -33.30
N ASP A 183 -16.21 -14.26 -32.38
CA ASP A 183 -16.41 -14.59 -30.97
C ASP A 183 -17.45 -13.66 -30.31
N LEU A 184 -18.47 -14.26 -29.72
CA LEU A 184 -19.49 -13.58 -28.93
C LEU A 184 -19.58 -14.20 -27.56
N LYS A 185 -19.24 -13.41 -26.52
CA LYS A 185 -19.25 -13.83 -25.13
C LYS A 185 -19.96 -12.82 -24.25
N VAL A 186 -20.90 -13.31 -23.47
CA VAL A 186 -21.59 -12.51 -22.42
C VAL A 186 -21.04 -12.91 -21.06
N ARG A 187 -20.81 -11.92 -20.20
CA ARG A 187 -20.37 -12.12 -18.82
C ARG A 187 -21.20 -11.29 -17.87
N VAL A 188 -21.54 -11.90 -16.75
CA VAL A 188 -22.20 -11.23 -15.60
C VAL A 188 -21.42 -11.58 -14.35
N GLY A 189 -21.18 -10.60 -13.51
CA GLY A 189 -20.48 -10.83 -12.24
C GLY A 189 -21.02 -9.92 -11.15
N TYR A 190 -20.93 -10.42 -9.94
CA TYR A 190 -21.26 -9.68 -8.72
C TYR A 190 -20.19 -9.97 -7.66
N GLY A 191 -19.86 -8.96 -6.87
CA GLY A 191 -18.90 -9.14 -5.80
C GLY A 191 -18.93 -8.02 -4.78
N VAL A 192 -18.34 -8.30 -3.62
CA VAL A 192 -18.17 -7.37 -2.51
C VAL A 192 -16.69 -7.06 -2.37
N THR A 193 -16.35 -5.78 -2.36
CA THR A 193 -14.98 -5.28 -2.15
C THR A 193 -14.89 -4.44 -0.90
N GLY A 194 -13.71 -4.43 -0.27
CA GLY A 194 -13.38 -3.55 0.84
C GLY A 194 -12.43 -2.43 0.43
N ASN A 195 -12.41 -1.38 1.23
CA ASN A 195 -11.45 -0.29 1.10
C ASN A 195 -10.65 -0.15 2.40
N ASN A 196 -9.31 -0.20 2.31
CA ASN A 196 -8.37 0.02 3.41
C ASN A 196 -7.45 1.23 3.16
N ASN A 197 -7.82 2.11 2.22
CA ASN A 197 -7.03 3.28 1.83
C ASN A 197 -7.20 4.44 2.82
N PHE A 198 -6.70 4.26 4.04
CA PHE A 198 -6.59 5.30 5.07
C PHE A 198 -5.28 5.13 5.84
N SER A 199 -4.85 6.20 6.52
CA SER A 199 -3.58 6.24 7.23
C SER A 199 -3.52 5.24 8.38
N ALA A 200 -2.34 4.64 8.59
CA ALA A 200 -2.08 3.82 9.76
C ALA A 200 -2.31 4.65 11.03
N GLY A 201 -3.01 4.07 12.01
CA GLY A 201 -3.34 4.77 13.25
C GLY A 201 -4.65 5.56 13.22
N ALA A 202 -5.36 5.67 12.09
CA ALA A 202 -6.65 6.35 12.02
C ALA A 202 -7.72 5.75 12.96
N SER A 203 -7.56 4.48 13.34
CA SER A 203 -8.43 3.82 14.33
C SER A 203 -7.99 4.01 15.79
N THR A 204 -6.89 4.74 16.03
CA THR A 204 -6.37 5.02 17.37
C THR A 204 -6.92 6.35 17.84
N ALA A 205 -7.57 6.36 19.01
CA ALA A 205 -8.00 7.61 19.63
C ALA A 205 -6.78 8.48 19.93
N MET A 206 -6.66 9.61 19.29
CA MET A 206 -5.64 10.61 19.57
C MET A 206 -6.25 11.66 20.51
N TYR A 207 -5.67 11.82 21.67
CA TYR A 207 -5.98 12.93 22.56
C TYR A 207 -5.01 14.06 22.24
N SER A 208 -5.52 15.16 21.70
CA SER A 208 -4.79 16.43 21.65
C SER A 208 -5.03 17.15 22.97
N SER A 209 -4.01 17.23 23.81
CA SER A 209 -4.06 18.12 24.97
C SER A 209 -3.86 19.57 24.45
N ASN A 210 -4.94 20.27 24.21
CA ASN A 210 -4.88 21.72 24.19
C ASN A 210 -4.50 22.16 25.61
N SER A 211 -3.33 22.74 25.75
CA SER A 211 -2.83 23.32 26.99
C SER A 211 -3.56 24.63 27.33
N MET A 212 -4.88 24.56 27.53
CA MET A 212 -5.63 25.52 28.31
C MET A 212 -5.98 24.89 29.67
N LEU A 213 -4.96 24.65 30.47
CA LEU A 213 -5.16 24.55 31.91
C LEU A 213 -5.37 25.97 32.43
N SER A 214 -6.61 26.43 32.43
CA SER A 214 -6.97 27.53 33.29
C SER A 214 -6.92 27.00 34.73
N LEU A 215 -5.89 27.34 35.46
CA LEU A 215 -5.86 27.23 36.90
C LEU A 215 -6.93 28.16 37.46
N ILE A 216 -8.12 27.61 37.73
CA ILE A 216 -9.07 28.28 38.63
C ILE A 216 -8.52 28.02 40.04
N HIS A 217 -7.85 29.03 40.59
CA HIS A 217 -7.61 29.08 42.03
C HIS A 217 -8.97 29.40 42.70
N ILE A 218 -9.43 28.43 43.47
CA ILE A 218 -10.44 28.68 44.53
C ILE A 218 -9.70 29.06 45.79
#